data_c16fc63215f4ff58ebc5db4f46019ab1
#
_entry.id   c16fc63215f4ff58ebc5db4f46019ab1
#
_cell.length_a   1.000
_cell.length_b   1.000
_cell.length_c   1.000
_cell.angle_alpha   90.00
_cell.angle_beta   90.00
_cell.angle_gamma   90.00
#
_symmetry.space_group_name_H-M   'P 1'
#
loop_
_entity.id
_entity.type
_entity.pdbx_description
1 polymer ?
#
loop_
_entity_poly.entity_id
_entity_poly.type
_entity_poly.pdbx_seq_one_letter_code
_entity_poly.pdbx_strand_id
1 'polypeptide(L)'
;MTAGLPDMEGTKALIKAQDEAGIDIIELGIPFSDPTADGPVIQDASYRSICKGTNVKGVFTAVEEVRKDCEVPIVFMMYYNTILYYGVEAFAKKCAETGVDGLIIPDLPKEEQFELAEALEHTENAPILIQLVAPVSADRIPMILENARGYVYCVSSMGVTGQAAHFHKNVRNYLESVKAVSKIPVMMGFGIRTAGDVAGLKDTIDGCIVGTHFIELMEENGYNLDVAKEYIRTFKKELNS
;
A
#
# COMPACT_ATOMS: atom_id res chain seq x y z
N MET A 1 -3.45 -5.38 2.58
CA MET A 1 -4.22 -6.64 2.49
C MET A 1 -4.53 -6.99 1.03
N THR A 2 -4.80 -8.26 0.68
CA THR A 2 -5.17 -8.67 -0.69
C THR A 2 -6.69 -8.76 -0.83
N ALA A 3 -7.27 -8.08 -1.82
CA ALA A 3 -8.69 -8.16 -2.11
C ALA A 3 -9.12 -9.59 -2.52
N GLY A 4 -10.32 -10.03 -2.12
CA GLY A 4 -10.84 -11.36 -2.43
C GLY A 4 -10.38 -12.47 -1.49
N LEU A 5 -9.71 -12.15 -0.39
CA LEU A 5 -9.32 -13.12 0.63
C LEU A 5 -9.94 -12.79 2.00
N PRO A 6 -10.53 -13.79 2.69
CA PRO A 6 -10.77 -15.17 2.22
C PRO A 6 -11.77 -15.25 1.05
N ASP A 7 -12.60 -14.25 0.88
CA ASP A 7 -13.53 -13.96 -0.21
C ASP A 7 -13.86 -12.46 -0.21
N MET A 8 -14.78 -12.00 -1.05
CA MET A 8 -15.09 -10.58 -1.15
C MET A 8 -15.86 -10.06 0.08
N GLU A 9 -16.72 -10.88 0.68
CA GLU A 9 -17.42 -10.52 1.93
C GLU A 9 -16.43 -10.39 3.10
N GLY A 10 -15.47 -11.33 3.21
CA GLY A 10 -14.39 -11.26 4.16
C GLY A 10 -13.49 -10.03 3.95
N THR A 11 -13.23 -9.65 2.70
CA THR A 11 -12.50 -8.41 2.37
C THR A 11 -13.22 -7.18 2.93
N LYS A 12 -14.53 -7.06 2.70
CA LYS A 12 -15.35 -5.96 3.24
C LYS A 12 -15.36 -5.94 4.76
N ALA A 13 -15.55 -7.11 5.38
CA ALA A 13 -15.52 -7.23 6.83
C ALA A 13 -14.17 -6.84 7.43
N LEU A 14 -13.07 -7.22 6.77
CA LEU A 14 -11.72 -6.89 7.21
C LEU A 14 -11.41 -5.40 7.06
N ILE A 15 -11.88 -4.73 6.01
CA ILE A 15 -11.77 -3.27 5.87
C ILE A 15 -12.47 -2.57 7.05
N LYS A 16 -13.72 -2.94 7.36
CA LYS A 16 -14.47 -2.38 8.48
C LYS A 16 -13.79 -2.64 9.82
N ALA A 17 -13.27 -3.85 10.03
CA ALA A 17 -12.55 -4.19 11.25
C ALA A 17 -11.26 -3.38 11.44
N GLN A 18 -10.54 -3.08 10.36
CA GLN A 18 -9.35 -2.23 10.39
C GLN A 18 -9.72 -0.77 10.72
N ASP A 19 -10.78 -0.23 10.11
CA ASP A 19 -11.31 1.10 10.41
C ASP A 19 -11.70 1.22 11.88
N GLU A 20 -12.50 0.28 12.42
CA GLU A 20 -12.88 0.21 13.84
C GLU A 20 -11.68 0.08 14.79
N ALA A 21 -10.58 -0.52 14.33
CA ALA A 21 -9.35 -0.61 15.10
C ALA A 21 -8.51 0.67 15.08
N GLY A 22 -8.87 1.63 14.22
CA GLY A 22 -8.23 2.93 14.09
C GLY A 22 -6.99 2.90 13.20
N ILE A 23 -6.98 2.09 12.14
CA ILE A 23 -5.93 2.18 11.10
C ILE A 23 -5.96 3.56 10.44
N ASP A 24 -4.81 4.07 10.01
CA ASP A 24 -4.76 5.39 9.38
C ASP A 24 -5.01 5.35 7.88
N ILE A 25 -4.56 4.28 7.21
CA ILE A 25 -4.74 4.06 5.76
C ILE A 25 -4.81 2.56 5.50
N ILE A 26 -5.69 2.12 4.61
CA ILE A 26 -5.75 0.74 4.15
C ILE A 26 -5.17 0.65 2.74
N GLU A 27 -4.12 -0.14 2.57
CA GLU A 27 -3.64 -0.54 1.25
C GLU A 27 -4.35 -1.82 0.83
N LEU A 28 -5.20 -1.72 -0.18
CA LEU A 28 -5.94 -2.83 -0.77
C LEU A 28 -5.25 -3.30 -2.04
N GLY A 29 -4.56 -4.42 -1.95
CA GLY A 29 -3.89 -5.06 -3.09
C GLY A 29 -4.90 -5.65 -4.07
N ILE A 30 -4.87 -5.18 -5.31
CA ILE A 30 -5.67 -5.73 -6.40
C ILE A 30 -4.92 -6.92 -6.98
N PRO A 31 -5.49 -8.13 -6.94
CA PRO A 31 -4.77 -9.32 -7.38
C PRO A 31 -4.41 -9.27 -8.87
N PHE A 32 -3.19 -9.69 -9.17
CA PHE A 32 -2.65 -9.73 -10.52
C PHE A 32 -1.91 -11.05 -10.78
N SER A 33 -1.95 -11.57 -12.00
CA SER A 33 -1.37 -12.89 -12.35
C SER A 33 0.16 -12.90 -12.35
N ASP A 34 0.78 -11.75 -12.64
CA ASP A 34 2.22 -11.63 -12.87
C ASP A 34 2.86 -10.55 -11.97
N PRO A 35 2.75 -10.66 -10.63
CA PRO A 35 3.10 -9.60 -9.68
C PRO A 35 4.61 -9.56 -9.43
N THR A 36 5.37 -9.05 -10.39
CA THR A 36 6.84 -9.06 -10.43
C THR A 36 7.53 -8.24 -9.34
N ALA A 37 6.83 -7.27 -8.75
CA ALA A 37 7.35 -6.45 -7.65
C ALA A 37 7.08 -7.07 -6.27
N ASP A 38 6.28 -8.15 -6.19
CA ASP A 38 5.83 -8.73 -4.93
C ASP A 38 6.66 -9.94 -4.51
N GLY A 39 6.75 -10.15 -3.19
CA GLY A 39 7.33 -11.35 -2.60
C GLY A 39 6.36 -12.57 -2.67
N PRO A 40 6.88 -13.79 -2.38
CA PRO A 40 6.14 -15.03 -2.59
C PRO A 40 4.81 -15.11 -1.84
N VAL A 41 4.69 -14.53 -0.65
CA VAL A 41 3.43 -14.50 0.13
C VAL A 41 2.36 -13.70 -0.57
N ILE A 42 2.71 -12.51 -1.08
CA ILE A 42 1.76 -11.64 -1.80
C ILE A 42 1.42 -12.25 -3.15
N GLN A 43 2.39 -12.87 -3.85
CA GLN A 43 2.16 -13.60 -5.10
C GLN A 43 1.16 -14.74 -4.90
N ASP A 44 1.34 -15.57 -3.86
CA ASP A 44 0.42 -16.66 -3.54
C ASP A 44 -0.97 -16.14 -3.16
N ALA A 45 -1.05 -15.08 -2.35
CA ALA A 45 -2.32 -14.44 -2.01
C ALA A 45 -3.05 -13.92 -3.25
N SER A 46 -2.35 -13.25 -4.17
CA SER A 46 -2.89 -12.81 -5.47
C SER A 46 -3.42 -13.99 -6.29
N TYR A 47 -2.62 -15.04 -6.44
CA TYR A 47 -3.02 -16.24 -7.18
C TYR A 47 -4.28 -16.88 -6.61
N ARG A 48 -4.34 -17.09 -5.29
CA ARG A 48 -5.52 -17.69 -4.63
C ARG A 48 -6.76 -16.80 -4.79
N SER A 49 -6.60 -15.49 -4.72
CA SER A 49 -7.70 -14.55 -4.93
C SER A 49 -8.24 -14.62 -6.37
N ILE A 50 -7.36 -14.67 -7.38
CA ILE A 50 -7.74 -14.84 -8.79
C ILE A 50 -8.48 -16.16 -9.00
N CYS A 51 -7.98 -17.25 -8.42
CA CYS A 51 -8.63 -18.56 -8.50
C CYS A 51 -10.06 -18.58 -7.92
N LYS A 52 -10.38 -17.64 -7.02
CA LYS A 52 -11.73 -17.43 -6.48
C LYS A 52 -12.59 -16.50 -7.34
N GLY A 53 -12.08 -16.03 -8.47
CA GLY A 53 -12.81 -15.18 -9.41
C GLY A 53 -12.74 -13.68 -9.08
N THR A 54 -11.87 -13.26 -8.18
CA THR A 54 -11.68 -11.84 -7.87
C THR A 54 -11.19 -11.09 -9.11
N ASN A 55 -11.79 -9.95 -9.37
CA ASN A 55 -11.41 -9.03 -10.44
C ASN A 55 -11.64 -7.58 -10.00
N VAL A 56 -11.07 -6.64 -10.74
CA VAL A 56 -11.10 -5.21 -10.38
C VAL A 56 -12.52 -4.64 -10.28
N LYS A 57 -13.46 -5.12 -11.11
CA LYS A 57 -14.87 -4.66 -11.04
C LYS A 57 -15.54 -5.07 -9.74
N GLY A 58 -15.31 -6.31 -9.30
CA GLY A 58 -15.80 -6.80 -8.00
C GLY A 58 -15.18 -6.04 -6.83
N VAL A 59 -13.89 -5.65 -6.93
CA VAL A 59 -13.25 -4.83 -5.90
C VAL A 59 -13.85 -3.43 -5.84
N PHE A 60 -14.12 -2.78 -6.96
CA PHE A 60 -14.83 -1.49 -6.97
C PHE A 60 -16.20 -1.59 -6.29
N THR A 61 -16.97 -2.64 -6.59
CA THR A 61 -18.26 -2.86 -5.93
C THR A 61 -18.10 -3.02 -4.41
N ALA A 62 -17.09 -3.77 -3.97
CA ALA A 62 -16.83 -3.94 -2.54
C ALA A 62 -16.44 -2.62 -1.85
N VAL A 63 -15.60 -1.79 -2.49
CA VAL A 63 -15.24 -0.46 -1.96
C VAL A 63 -16.46 0.45 -1.90
N GLU A 64 -17.29 0.50 -2.94
CA GLU A 64 -18.53 1.28 -2.96
C GLU A 64 -19.50 0.87 -1.83
N GLU A 65 -19.55 -0.42 -1.49
CA GLU A 65 -20.35 -0.91 -0.39
C GLU A 65 -19.79 -0.51 0.98
N VAL A 66 -18.48 -0.65 1.20
CA VAL A 66 -17.87 -0.30 2.49
C VAL A 66 -17.86 1.20 2.73
N ARG A 67 -17.79 2.04 1.68
CA ARG A 67 -17.85 3.50 1.78
C ARG A 67 -19.14 4.04 2.37
N LYS A 68 -20.19 3.24 2.46
CA LYS A 68 -21.43 3.62 3.15
C LYS A 68 -21.25 3.80 4.65
N ASP A 69 -20.27 3.11 5.24
CA ASP A 69 -20.04 3.03 6.67
C ASP A 69 -18.59 3.34 7.09
N CYS A 70 -17.63 3.43 6.15
CA CYS A 70 -16.20 3.60 6.41
C CYS A 70 -15.63 4.83 5.73
N GLU A 71 -14.93 5.67 6.49
CA GLU A 71 -14.26 6.88 5.98
C GLU A 71 -12.72 6.72 5.91
N VAL A 72 -12.17 5.61 6.40
CA VAL A 72 -10.73 5.35 6.36
C VAL A 72 -10.20 5.46 4.94
N PRO A 73 -9.09 6.16 4.69
CA PRO A 73 -8.49 6.21 3.36
C PRO A 73 -8.16 4.82 2.82
N ILE A 74 -8.62 4.52 1.59
CA ILE A 74 -8.35 3.28 0.88
C ILE A 74 -7.49 3.59 -0.34
N VAL A 75 -6.30 3.00 -0.36
CA VAL A 75 -5.34 3.11 -1.46
C VAL A 75 -5.27 1.78 -2.20
N PHE A 76 -5.44 1.79 -3.51
CA PHE A 76 -5.25 0.59 -4.32
C PHE A 76 -3.77 0.40 -4.62
N MET A 77 -3.25 -0.77 -4.31
CA MET A 77 -1.94 -1.23 -4.76
C MET A 77 -2.13 -2.23 -5.89
N MET A 78 -1.66 -1.88 -7.10
CA MET A 78 -1.96 -2.65 -8.29
C MET A 78 -0.94 -2.45 -9.41
N TYR A 79 -0.96 -3.33 -10.39
CA TYR A 79 -0.10 -3.27 -11.56
C TYR A 79 -0.75 -2.49 -12.71
N TYR A 80 0.05 -1.74 -13.44
CA TYR A 80 -0.42 -0.81 -14.47
C TYR A 80 -1.16 -1.51 -15.62
N ASN A 81 -0.80 -2.74 -15.94
CA ASN A 81 -1.50 -3.54 -16.95
C ASN A 81 -3.02 -3.65 -16.70
N THR A 82 -3.43 -3.77 -15.44
CA THR A 82 -4.85 -3.84 -15.07
C THR A 82 -5.57 -2.53 -15.38
N ILE A 83 -4.91 -1.39 -15.16
CA ILE A 83 -5.44 -0.06 -15.48
C ILE A 83 -5.58 0.12 -17.00
N LEU A 84 -4.54 -0.25 -17.75
CA LEU A 84 -4.56 -0.21 -19.22
C LEU A 84 -5.70 -1.05 -19.80
N TYR A 85 -5.88 -2.27 -19.28
CA TYR A 85 -6.97 -3.15 -19.72
C TYR A 85 -8.36 -2.59 -19.38
N TYR A 86 -8.50 -1.90 -18.25
CA TYR A 86 -9.76 -1.24 -17.85
C TYR A 86 -10.06 -0.01 -18.71
N GLY A 87 -9.02 0.65 -19.19
CA GLY A 87 -9.01 1.97 -19.82
C GLY A 87 -8.68 3.06 -18.81
N VAL A 88 -7.60 3.80 -19.04
CA VAL A 88 -6.99 4.71 -18.05
C VAL A 88 -7.98 5.78 -17.55
N GLU A 89 -8.67 6.48 -18.46
CA GLU A 89 -9.67 7.50 -18.13
C GLU A 89 -10.88 6.88 -17.39
N ALA A 90 -11.38 5.73 -17.89
CA ALA A 90 -12.51 5.03 -17.27
C ALA A 90 -12.16 4.54 -15.85
N PHE A 91 -10.92 4.11 -15.66
CA PHE A 91 -10.40 3.68 -14.35
C PHE A 91 -10.31 4.86 -13.38
N ALA A 92 -9.71 5.99 -13.79
CA ALA A 92 -9.61 7.21 -12.97
C ALA A 92 -11.00 7.68 -12.51
N LYS A 93 -11.94 7.75 -13.44
CA LYS A 93 -13.34 8.11 -13.16
C LYS A 93 -14.00 7.11 -12.19
N LYS A 94 -13.81 5.81 -12.40
CA LYS A 94 -14.39 4.78 -11.51
C LYS A 94 -13.79 4.84 -10.10
N CYS A 95 -12.50 5.11 -9.95
CA CYS A 95 -11.89 5.35 -8.65
C CYS A 95 -12.54 6.53 -7.91
N ALA A 96 -12.73 7.66 -8.60
CA ALA A 96 -13.38 8.84 -8.03
C ALA A 96 -14.83 8.55 -7.61
N GLU A 97 -15.60 7.87 -8.46
CA GLU A 97 -17.00 7.49 -8.19
C GLU A 97 -17.15 6.56 -6.98
N THR A 98 -16.19 5.69 -6.75
CA THR A 98 -16.21 4.70 -5.66
C THR A 98 -15.50 5.16 -4.40
N GLY A 99 -14.84 6.32 -4.42
CA GLY A 99 -14.14 6.86 -3.26
C GLY A 99 -12.82 6.16 -2.97
N VAL A 100 -12.06 5.77 -3.99
CA VAL A 100 -10.66 5.34 -3.86
C VAL A 100 -9.80 6.59 -3.65
N ASP A 101 -9.01 6.64 -2.57
CA ASP A 101 -8.25 7.84 -2.19
C ASP A 101 -6.87 7.92 -2.81
N GLY A 102 -6.27 6.78 -3.14
CA GLY A 102 -4.92 6.76 -3.70
C GLY A 102 -4.63 5.52 -4.54
N LEU A 103 -3.56 5.63 -5.33
CA LEU A 103 -3.04 4.57 -6.18
C LEU A 103 -1.55 4.38 -5.91
N ILE A 104 -1.11 3.14 -5.73
CA ILE A 104 0.28 2.71 -5.69
C ILE A 104 0.49 1.75 -6.85
N ILE A 105 1.38 2.09 -7.77
CA ILE A 105 1.62 1.32 -9.00
C ILE A 105 3.12 1.02 -9.11
N PRO A 106 3.58 -0.12 -8.58
CA PRO A 106 5.01 -0.40 -8.42
C PRO A 106 5.76 -0.60 -9.73
N ASP A 107 5.06 -0.94 -10.82
CA ASP A 107 5.61 -1.14 -12.15
C ASP A 107 5.49 0.10 -13.08
N LEU A 108 5.05 1.26 -12.54
CA LEU A 108 4.91 2.50 -13.31
C LEU A 108 5.93 3.56 -12.84
N PRO A 109 7.10 3.65 -13.48
CA PRO A 109 8.12 4.63 -13.12
C PRO A 109 7.65 6.06 -13.42
N LYS A 110 8.22 7.04 -12.72
CA LYS A 110 7.81 8.46 -12.81
C LYS A 110 7.77 8.98 -14.24
N GLU A 111 8.70 8.55 -15.06
CA GLU A 111 8.84 8.98 -16.46
C GLU A 111 7.71 8.50 -17.37
N GLU A 112 7.02 7.42 -16.99
CA GLU A 112 5.93 6.82 -17.76
C GLU A 112 4.53 7.14 -17.19
N GLN A 113 4.45 7.99 -16.15
CA GLN A 113 3.18 8.28 -15.47
C GLN A 113 2.28 9.29 -16.22
N PHE A 114 2.71 9.87 -17.33
CA PHE A 114 2.04 11.03 -17.95
C PHE A 114 0.57 10.73 -18.33
N GLU A 115 0.28 9.59 -18.94
CA GLU A 115 -1.07 9.22 -19.37
C GLU A 115 -2.03 9.09 -18.17
N LEU A 116 -1.59 8.37 -17.13
CA LEU A 116 -2.41 8.22 -15.92
C LEU A 116 -2.52 9.55 -15.16
N ALA A 117 -1.43 10.30 -15.05
CA ALA A 117 -1.44 11.59 -14.36
C ALA A 117 -2.41 12.59 -15.03
N GLU A 118 -2.41 12.65 -16.36
CA GLU A 118 -3.36 13.46 -17.14
C GLU A 118 -4.81 13.03 -16.90
N ALA A 119 -5.09 11.72 -16.93
CA ALA A 119 -6.44 11.20 -16.65
C ALA A 119 -6.91 11.54 -15.23
N LEU A 120 -6.02 11.44 -14.23
CA LEU A 120 -6.32 11.82 -12.85
C LEU A 120 -6.53 13.33 -12.70
N GLU A 121 -5.74 14.16 -13.38
CA GLU A 121 -5.88 15.63 -13.34
C GLU A 121 -7.23 16.10 -13.92
N HIS A 122 -7.73 15.44 -14.97
CA HIS A 122 -9.00 15.74 -15.59
C HIS A 122 -10.22 15.10 -14.88
N THR A 123 -10.00 14.36 -13.82
CA THR A 123 -11.07 13.68 -13.06
C THR A 123 -11.28 14.39 -11.72
N GLU A 124 -12.50 14.89 -11.48
CA GLU A 124 -12.87 15.48 -10.20
C GLU A 124 -12.84 14.40 -9.09
N ASN A 125 -12.27 14.73 -7.92
CA ASN A 125 -12.08 13.82 -6.80
C ASN A 125 -11.25 12.56 -7.14
N ALA A 126 -10.35 12.67 -8.12
CA ALA A 126 -9.47 11.57 -8.50
C ALA A 126 -8.55 11.14 -7.35
N PRO A 127 -8.19 9.84 -7.28
CA PRO A 127 -7.24 9.34 -6.31
C PRO A 127 -5.85 9.98 -6.49
N ILE A 128 -5.09 10.05 -5.40
CA ILE A 128 -3.71 10.55 -5.42
C ILE A 128 -2.80 9.45 -5.94
N LEU A 129 -1.94 9.75 -6.92
CA LEU A 129 -0.88 8.84 -7.35
C LEU A 129 0.30 8.93 -6.37
N ILE A 130 0.42 7.92 -5.50
CA ILE A 130 1.47 7.80 -4.49
C ILE A 130 2.80 7.45 -5.15
N GLN A 131 3.86 8.20 -4.81
CA GLN A 131 5.18 7.98 -5.39
C GLN A 131 5.99 6.98 -4.56
N LEU A 132 6.61 6.02 -5.26
CA LEU A 132 7.52 5.05 -4.66
C LEU A 132 8.97 5.48 -4.90
N VAL A 133 9.79 5.33 -3.88
CA VAL A 133 11.24 5.50 -3.97
C VAL A 133 11.94 4.29 -3.35
N ALA A 134 13.11 3.98 -3.86
CA ALA A 134 13.95 2.88 -3.39
C ALA A 134 15.41 3.35 -3.26
N PRO A 135 16.27 2.66 -2.50
CA PRO A 135 17.69 3.05 -2.38
C PRO A 135 18.42 3.20 -3.70
N VAL A 136 18.04 2.38 -4.69
CA VAL A 136 18.60 2.44 -6.06
C VAL A 136 18.16 3.69 -6.84
N SER A 137 17.19 4.45 -6.33
CA SER A 137 16.67 5.67 -6.96
C SER A 137 17.27 6.96 -6.38
N ALA A 138 18.33 6.89 -5.58
CA ALA A 138 18.85 8.00 -4.77
C ALA A 138 18.98 9.32 -5.58
N ASP A 139 19.61 9.27 -6.74
CA ASP A 139 19.81 10.46 -7.60
C ASP A 139 18.52 10.99 -8.23
N ARG A 140 17.46 10.17 -8.27
CA ARG A 140 16.17 10.49 -8.87
C ARG A 140 15.11 10.94 -7.86
N ILE A 141 15.37 10.77 -6.54
CA ILE A 141 14.40 11.11 -5.50
C ILE A 141 13.85 12.53 -5.63
N PRO A 142 14.67 13.59 -5.84
CA PRO A 142 14.15 14.95 -6.00
C PRO A 142 13.16 15.09 -7.17
N MET A 143 13.45 14.48 -8.31
CA MET A 143 12.60 14.51 -9.49
C MET A 143 11.29 13.71 -9.25
N ILE A 144 11.39 12.53 -8.62
CA ILE A 144 10.20 11.72 -8.30
C ILE A 144 9.25 12.47 -7.37
N LEU A 145 9.80 13.24 -6.41
CA LEU A 145 9.03 13.94 -5.37
C LEU A 145 8.64 15.37 -5.73
N GLU A 146 9.03 15.91 -6.88
CA GLU A 146 8.81 17.32 -7.24
C GLU A 146 7.36 17.78 -7.07
N ASN A 147 6.39 16.97 -7.53
CA ASN A 147 4.96 17.22 -7.43
C ASN A 147 4.21 16.11 -6.70
N ALA A 148 4.90 15.36 -5.82
CA ALA A 148 4.31 14.26 -5.08
C ALA A 148 3.27 14.77 -4.08
N ARG A 149 2.20 14.00 -3.91
CA ARG A 149 1.08 14.27 -2.99
C ARG A 149 0.82 13.04 -2.12
N GLY A 150 0.08 13.23 -1.05
CA GLY A 150 -0.23 12.17 -0.08
C GLY A 150 0.98 11.84 0.78
N TYR A 151 1.67 10.78 0.47
CA TYR A 151 2.89 10.34 1.16
C TYR A 151 3.91 9.74 0.19
N VAL A 152 5.16 9.62 0.63
CA VAL A 152 6.21 8.88 -0.09
C VAL A 152 6.24 7.46 0.42
N TYR A 153 6.11 6.50 -0.48
CA TYR A 153 6.32 5.08 -0.17
C TYR A 153 7.80 4.74 -0.32
N CYS A 154 8.50 4.61 0.79
CA CYS A 154 9.90 4.19 0.81
C CYS A 154 9.99 2.67 0.84
N VAL A 155 10.38 2.08 -0.29
CA VAL A 155 10.68 0.65 -0.38
C VAL A 155 12.10 0.45 0.16
N SER A 156 12.24 -0.31 1.24
CA SER A 156 13.57 -0.75 1.67
C SER A 156 13.85 -2.12 1.06
N SER A 157 14.90 -2.25 0.26
CA SER A 157 15.32 -3.55 -0.27
C SER A 157 15.90 -4.41 0.84
N MET A 158 15.04 -5.06 1.62
CA MET A 158 15.40 -5.97 2.71
C MET A 158 15.77 -7.38 2.22
N GLY A 159 15.99 -7.56 0.93
CA GLY A 159 16.17 -8.87 0.30
C GLY A 159 17.52 -9.52 0.44
N VAL A 160 18.47 -9.03 1.27
CA VAL A 160 19.77 -9.69 1.46
C VAL A 160 20.00 -9.96 2.94
N THR A 161 19.79 -11.20 3.32
CA THR A 161 20.15 -11.77 4.61
C THR A 161 21.65 -11.61 4.89
N GLY A 162 22.03 -11.07 6.05
CA GLY A 162 23.36 -11.33 6.53
C GLY A 162 24.08 -10.31 7.42
N GLN A 163 23.64 -9.07 7.60
CA GLN A 163 24.30 -8.15 8.56
C GLN A 163 23.32 -7.08 9.06
N ALA A 164 22.58 -7.37 10.11
CA ALA A 164 21.54 -6.49 10.66
C ALA A 164 22.04 -5.06 10.96
N ALA A 165 23.23 -4.89 11.54
CA ALA A 165 23.74 -3.58 11.92
C ALA A 165 24.10 -2.67 10.72
N HIS A 166 24.75 -3.21 9.68
CA HIS A 166 25.02 -2.46 8.44
C HIS A 166 23.75 -2.16 7.66
N PHE A 167 22.79 -3.05 7.71
CA PHE A 167 21.50 -2.91 7.10
C PHE A 167 20.73 -1.70 7.69
N HIS A 168 20.58 -1.64 9.02
CA HIS A 168 19.89 -0.52 9.69
C HIS A 168 20.55 0.83 9.41
N LYS A 169 21.87 0.90 9.34
CA LYS A 169 22.58 2.14 9.00
C LYS A 169 22.32 2.59 7.57
N ASN A 170 22.33 1.67 6.60
CA ASN A 170 22.08 2.00 5.19
C ASN A 170 20.63 2.45 4.97
N VAL A 171 19.65 1.79 5.63
CA VAL A 171 18.24 2.16 5.57
C VAL A 171 18.00 3.53 6.20
N ARG A 172 18.60 3.81 7.38
CA ARG A 172 18.49 5.12 8.01
C ARG A 172 19.02 6.24 7.08
N ASN A 173 20.24 6.10 6.56
CA ASN A 173 20.83 7.11 5.67
C ASN A 173 19.96 7.36 4.43
N TYR A 174 19.38 6.29 3.87
CA TYR A 174 18.44 6.41 2.75
C TYR A 174 17.18 7.17 3.15
N LEU A 175 16.53 6.80 4.25
CA LEU A 175 15.32 7.48 4.72
C LEU A 175 15.59 8.94 5.08
N GLU A 176 16.74 9.26 5.70
CA GLU A 176 17.17 10.62 5.97
C GLU A 176 17.35 11.42 4.67
N SER A 177 17.89 10.81 3.60
CA SER A 177 18.02 11.47 2.29
C SER A 177 16.65 11.76 1.66
N VAL A 178 15.69 10.86 1.80
CA VAL A 178 14.30 11.08 1.37
C VAL A 178 13.65 12.19 2.19
N LYS A 179 13.76 12.11 3.52
CA LYS A 179 13.19 13.10 4.44
C LYS A 179 13.70 14.52 4.20
N ALA A 180 14.98 14.65 3.85
CA ALA A 180 15.62 15.95 3.59
C ALA A 180 15.01 16.69 2.37
N VAL A 181 14.44 15.96 1.40
CA VAL A 181 13.86 16.55 0.18
C VAL A 181 12.35 16.46 0.12
N SER A 182 11.74 15.58 0.93
CA SER A 182 10.29 15.39 0.94
C SER A 182 9.56 16.55 1.62
N LYS A 183 8.47 17.01 1.01
CA LYS A 183 7.54 17.98 1.57
C LYS A 183 6.25 17.31 2.12
N ILE A 184 6.17 15.99 1.97
CA ILE A 184 5.02 15.16 2.37
C ILE A 184 5.51 14.04 3.29
N PRO A 185 4.63 13.39 4.06
CA PRO A 185 4.99 12.31 4.97
C PRO A 185 5.80 11.20 4.30
N VAL A 186 6.79 10.68 5.00
CA VAL A 186 7.65 9.59 4.56
C VAL A 186 7.23 8.31 5.25
N MET A 187 6.71 7.35 4.49
CA MET A 187 6.25 6.07 4.98
C MET A 187 7.24 4.96 4.59
N MET A 188 7.64 4.16 5.56
CA MET A 188 8.49 3.01 5.30
C MET A 188 7.64 1.75 5.11
N GLY A 189 7.77 1.11 3.95
CA GLY A 189 7.19 -0.20 3.67
C GLY A 189 8.28 -1.22 3.39
N PHE A 190 8.23 -2.34 4.04
CA PHE A 190 8.95 -3.59 3.78
C PHE A 190 9.48 -4.26 5.06
N GLY A 191 9.13 -5.53 5.24
CA GLY A 191 9.69 -6.38 6.29
C GLY A 191 9.27 -6.01 7.73
N ILE A 192 8.32 -5.09 7.90
CA ILE A 192 7.84 -4.65 9.20
C ILE A 192 6.79 -5.64 9.69
N ARG A 193 6.97 -6.09 10.94
CA ARG A 193 6.08 -7.03 11.63
C ARG A 193 5.55 -6.45 12.94
N THR A 194 6.40 -5.73 13.64
CA THR A 194 6.12 -5.13 14.96
C THR A 194 6.55 -3.68 14.99
N ALA A 195 6.05 -2.91 15.93
CA ALA A 195 6.50 -1.53 16.17
C ALA A 195 7.99 -1.47 16.55
N GLY A 196 8.54 -2.55 17.14
CA GLY A 196 9.96 -2.69 17.45
C GLY A 196 10.86 -2.60 16.21
N ASP A 197 10.40 -3.07 15.06
CA ASP A 197 11.18 -3.05 13.81
C ASP A 197 11.49 -1.64 13.32
N VAL A 198 10.68 -0.65 13.70
CA VAL A 198 10.82 0.76 13.34
C VAL A 198 11.19 1.66 14.51
N ALA A 199 11.35 1.12 15.70
CA ALA A 199 11.63 1.90 16.91
C ALA A 199 12.86 2.81 16.79
N GLY A 200 13.93 2.33 16.11
CA GLY A 200 15.14 3.10 15.84
C GLY A 200 15.02 4.12 14.69
N LEU A 201 13.86 4.25 14.04
CA LEU A 201 13.66 5.10 12.86
C LEU A 201 12.55 6.15 13.06
N LYS A 202 11.95 6.22 14.24
CA LYS A 202 10.81 7.13 14.57
C LYS A 202 11.09 8.62 14.30
N ASP A 203 12.34 9.03 14.35
CA ASP A 203 12.81 10.38 14.05
C ASP A 203 12.98 10.65 12.53
N THR A 204 12.98 9.60 11.73
CA THR A 204 13.28 9.66 10.30
C THR A 204 12.05 9.43 9.42
N ILE A 205 11.06 8.66 9.91
CA ILE A 205 9.83 8.34 9.19
C ILE A 205 8.60 8.92 9.89
N ASP A 206 7.54 9.16 9.13
CA ASP A 206 6.25 9.64 9.64
C ASP A 206 5.25 8.50 9.87
N GLY A 207 5.54 7.33 9.34
CA GLY A 207 4.73 6.13 9.52
C GLY A 207 5.34 4.90 8.84
N CYS A 208 4.66 3.78 8.97
CA CYS A 208 5.11 2.52 8.39
C CYS A 208 3.95 1.71 7.83
N ILE A 209 4.30 0.83 6.90
CA ILE A 209 3.37 0.02 6.13
C ILE A 209 3.67 -1.45 6.39
N VAL A 210 2.66 -2.20 6.83
CA VAL A 210 2.74 -3.63 7.09
C VAL A 210 1.96 -4.37 6.02
N GLY A 211 2.66 -5.11 5.17
CA GLY A 211 2.07 -5.90 4.08
C GLY A 211 2.07 -7.39 4.38
N THR A 212 3.17 -8.05 4.05
CA THR A 212 3.35 -9.50 4.11
C THR A 212 2.95 -10.09 5.46
N HIS A 213 3.44 -9.52 6.56
CA HIS A 213 3.14 -10.03 7.90
C HIS A 213 1.64 -9.99 8.22
N PHE A 214 0.91 -8.95 7.80
CA PHE A 214 -0.52 -8.89 8.03
C PHE A 214 -1.28 -9.95 7.23
N ILE A 215 -0.83 -10.27 6.01
CA ILE A 215 -1.40 -11.36 5.20
C ILE A 215 -1.17 -12.70 5.90
N GLU A 216 0.08 -13.00 6.31
CA GLU A 216 0.44 -14.22 7.05
C GLU A 216 -0.40 -14.36 8.33
N LEU A 217 -0.48 -13.29 9.13
CA LEU A 217 -1.26 -13.27 10.38
C LEU A 217 -2.74 -13.61 10.13
N MET A 218 -3.35 -13.04 9.11
CA MET A 218 -4.75 -13.29 8.80
C MET A 218 -4.97 -14.72 8.32
N GLU A 219 -4.07 -15.26 7.51
CA GLU A 219 -4.14 -16.64 7.02
C GLU A 219 -3.99 -17.65 8.15
N GLU A 220 -2.97 -17.49 9.00
CA GLU A 220 -2.71 -18.37 10.14
C GLU A 220 -3.87 -18.41 11.15
N ASN A 221 -4.64 -17.32 11.23
CA ASN A 221 -5.76 -17.19 12.14
C ASN A 221 -7.15 -17.29 11.46
N GLY A 222 -7.21 -17.86 10.24
CA GLY A 222 -8.47 -18.10 9.54
C GLY A 222 -9.28 -16.83 9.29
N TYR A 223 -8.61 -15.71 9.08
CA TYR A 223 -9.19 -14.37 8.85
C TYR A 223 -10.08 -13.87 10.00
N ASN A 224 -9.72 -14.22 11.24
CA ASN A 224 -10.41 -13.74 12.43
C ASN A 224 -10.24 -12.22 12.58
N LEU A 225 -11.35 -11.49 12.59
CA LEU A 225 -11.39 -10.03 12.66
C LEU A 225 -10.88 -9.47 13.99
N ASP A 226 -11.05 -10.18 15.09
CA ASP A 226 -10.57 -9.75 16.40
C ASP A 226 -9.03 -9.78 16.45
N VAL A 227 -8.39 -10.73 15.76
CA VAL A 227 -6.94 -10.80 15.61
C VAL A 227 -6.43 -9.58 14.84
N ALA A 228 -7.10 -9.19 13.75
CA ALA A 228 -6.77 -7.98 13.00
C ALA A 228 -6.86 -6.72 13.88
N LYS A 229 -7.95 -6.56 14.61
CA LYS A 229 -8.18 -5.41 15.50
C LYS A 229 -7.13 -5.33 16.63
N GLU A 230 -6.83 -6.46 17.25
CA GLU A 230 -5.84 -6.52 18.33
C GLU A 230 -4.44 -6.19 17.83
N TYR A 231 -4.05 -6.75 16.68
CA TYR A 231 -2.77 -6.44 16.05
C TYR A 231 -2.62 -4.93 15.79
N ILE A 232 -3.60 -4.30 15.15
CA ILE A 232 -3.56 -2.88 14.81
C ILE A 232 -3.48 -2.01 16.07
N ARG A 233 -4.33 -2.28 17.07
CA ARG A 233 -4.35 -1.51 18.34
C ARG A 233 -3.03 -1.63 19.09
N THR A 234 -2.49 -2.84 19.18
CA THR A 234 -1.21 -3.10 19.84
C THR A 234 -0.08 -2.40 19.12
N PHE A 235 -0.01 -2.56 17.80
CA PHE A 235 1.01 -1.91 16.96
C PHE A 235 0.98 -0.38 17.11
N LYS A 236 -0.20 0.25 17.00
CA LYS A 236 -0.33 1.71 17.17
C LYS A 236 0.04 2.17 18.56
N LYS A 237 -0.36 1.46 19.60
CA LYS A 237 0.01 1.77 20.99
C LYS A 237 1.53 1.74 21.19
N GLU A 238 2.19 0.71 20.71
CA GLU A 238 3.65 0.55 20.82
C GLU A 238 4.39 1.54 19.93
N LEU A 239 3.89 1.85 18.74
CA LEU A 239 4.49 2.84 17.85
C LEU A 239 4.47 4.25 18.46
N ASN A 240 3.41 4.59 19.18
CA ASN A 240 3.20 5.91 19.78
C ASN A 240 3.73 6.03 21.22
N SER A 241 4.27 4.97 21.78
CA SER A 241 4.94 4.97 23.08
C SER A 241 6.42 5.34 22.94
#